data_00d641b8e3a814dba518efaaa5f27ded
#
_entry.id   00d641b8e3a814dba518efaaa5f27ded
#
_cell.length_a   1.000
_cell.length_b   1.000
_cell.length_c   1.000
_cell.angle_alpha   90.00
_cell.angle_beta   90.00
_cell.angle_gamma   90.00
#
_symmetry.space_group_name_H-M   'P 1'
#
loop_
_entity.id
_entity.type
_entity.pdbx_description
1 polymer ?
#
loop_
_entity_poly.entity_id
_entity_poly.type
_entity_poly.pdbx_seq_one_letter_code
_entity_poly.pdbx_strand_id
1 'polypeptide(L)'
;MNDLSRRYLPPAEEQEPPSRPRPRPSGPIGVLDIGTTKIVCIIGRVESDGSSRVLGFGWQRARGVRNGGIVDIEEAERAIRAAVGQAENEADQRLKSITVNLSCGQPGSRLFNVQWPVGGRAVTEADLRRVLLEGRARAIVDGRDIIHALPRAFAADDAQGVDDPRGLHCETLTARVHVVDALRTALMNLSACLNRCDLEVAEMVSAPMAAGMATLVEDERLLGATVIDMGGGTTGMAVFSDGHLLHTEQLPIGGTHVTNDIARVLSTQVTHAERLKTLYGSAQSSPDDEKEMLPVPLVGEEEHHFAKVPRSMVVNIIKPRLEETF
;
A
#
# COMPACT_ATOMS: atom_id res chain seq x y z
N MET A 1 30.22 -7.39 -5.12
CA MET A 1 28.75 -7.42 -5.00
C MET A 1 28.39 -6.59 -3.78
N ASN A 2 28.07 -5.30 -3.98
CA ASN A 2 27.72 -4.40 -2.89
C ASN A 2 26.29 -4.72 -2.46
N ASP A 3 26.17 -5.15 -1.23
CA ASP A 3 24.92 -5.47 -0.56
C ASP A 3 24.13 -4.19 -0.24
N LEU A 4 23.45 -3.64 -1.25
CA LEU A 4 22.59 -2.47 -1.09
C LEU A 4 21.32 -2.78 -0.28
N SER A 5 20.95 -4.07 -0.14
CA SER A 5 19.79 -4.50 0.66
C SER A 5 19.96 -4.21 2.16
N ARG A 6 21.20 -4.12 2.65
CA ARG A 6 21.52 -3.77 4.04
C ARG A 6 21.36 -2.28 4.37
N ARG A 7 21.30 -1.40 3.36
CA ARG A 7 21.21 0.05 3.60
C ARG A 7 19.78 0.58 3.75
N TYR A 8 18.78 -0.16 3.29
CA TYR A 8 17.41 0.32 3.17
C TYR A 8 16.39 -0.47 4.00
N LEU A 9 16.77 -1.64 4.45
CA LEU A 9 16.01 -2.40 5.42
C LEU A 9 16.96 -2.66 6.60
N PRO A 10 16.53 -2.43 7.85
CA PRO A 10 17.35 -2.79 9.00
C PRO A 10 17.75 -4.26 8.87
N PRO A 11 19.00 -4.62 9.23
CA PRO A 11 19.46 -6.01 9.13
C PRO A 11 18.48 -6.92 9.87
N ALA A 12 18.33 -8.16 9.36
CA ALA A 12 17.41 -9.14 9.92
C ALA A 12 17.59 -9.39 11.43
N GLU A 13 18.75 -9.01 11.98
CA GLU A 13 19.09 -9.11 13.39
C GLU A 13 18.43 -8.02 14.27
N GLU A 14 17.96 -6.90 13.67
CA GLU A 14 17.37 -5.77 14.41
C GLU A 14 15.83 -5.74 14.38
N GLN A 15 15.19 -6.59 13.57
CA GLN A 15 13.74 -6.71 13.62
C GLN A 15 13.35 -7.73 14.70
N GLU A 16 13.06 -7.23 15.89
CA GLU A 16 12.47 -8.07 16.95
C GLU A 16 11.14 -8.67 16.46
N PRO A 17 10.90 -9.98 16.63
CA PRO A 17 9.58 -10.55 16.42
C PRO A 17 8.57 -9.88 17.36
N PRO A 18 7.30 -9.75 16.97
CA PRO A 18 6.27 -9.03 17.71
C PRO A 18 5.79 -9.81 18.93
N SER A 19 6.60 -9.88 19.97
CA SER A 19 6.25 -10.53 21.23
C SER A 19 6.13 -9.58 22.42
N ARG A 20 6.53 -8.34 22.23
CA ARG A 20 6.13 -7.21 23.08
C ARG A 20 5.62 -6.11 22.17
N PRO A 21 4.55 -5.37 22.54
CA PRO A 21 4.21 -4.17 21.80
C PRO A 21 5.50 -3.35 21.70
N ARG A 22 5.94 -3.07 20.46
CA ARG A 22 7.10 -2.19 20.25
C ARG A 22 6.89 -0.96 21.12
N PRO A 23 7.93 -0.47 21.85
CA PRO A 23 7.77 0.76 22.62
C PRO A 23 7.14 1.80 21.70
N ARG A 24 6.01 2.36 22.12
CA ARG A 24 5.32 3.37 21.31
C ARG A 24 6.34 4.49 21.03
N PRO A 25 6.46 4.95 19.79
CA PRO A 25 7.36 6.04 19.47
C PRO A 25 7.07 7.20 20.41
N SER A 26 8.07 7.69 21.12
CA SER A 26 7.93 8.78 22.11
C SER A 26 7.86 10.17 21.46
N GLY A 27 7.79 10.25 20.13
CA GLY A 27 7.81 11.49 19.35
C GLY A 27 6.81 11.51 18.20
N PRO A 28 6.79 12.61 17.43
CA PRO A 28 5.98 12.70 16.22
C PRO A 28 6.44 11.68 15.18
N ILE A 29 5.47 11.09 14.49
CA ILE A 29 5.64 10.12 13.42
C ILE A 29 5.23 10.79 12.12
N GLY A 30 6.09 10.77 11.10
CA GLY A 30 5.76 11.15 9.75
C GLY A 30 5.27 9.96 8.93
N VAL A 31 4.16 10.11 8.23
CA VAL A 31 3.62 9.14 7.28
C VAL A 31 3.47 9.81 5.93
N LEU A 32 3.94 9.13 4.88
CA LEU A 32 3.88 9.63 3.51
C LEU A 32 3.17 8.64 2.62
N ASP A 33 2.09 9.10 1.98
CA ASP A 33 1.39 8.39 0.92
C ASP A 33 1.78 8.98 -0.44
N ILE A 34 2.46 8.17 -1.27
CA ILE A 34 2.88 8.56 -2.62
C ILE A 34 1.98 7.89 -3.63
N GLY A 35 0.85 8.51 -3.93
CA GLY A 35 -0.10 8.03 -4.91
C GLY A 35 0.18 8.56 -6.33
N THR A 36 -0.50 7.98 -7.32
CA THR A 36 -0.40 8.40 -8.73
C THR A 36 -1.01 9.77 -9.00
N THR A 37 -2.00 10.19 -8.19
CA THR A 37 -2.72 11.46 -8.39
C THR A 37 -2.40 12.50 -7.34
N LYS A 38 -2.05 12.06 -6.13
CA LYS A 38 -1.76 12.93 -4.98
C LYS A 38 -0.62 12.36 -4.15
N ILE A 39 0.10 13.24 -3.48
CA ILE A 39 1.09 12.95 -2.44
C ILE A 39 0.58 13.59 -1.16
N VAL A 40 0.52 12.83 -0.09
CA VAL A 40 0.02 13.28 1.22
C VAL A 40 1.06 12.97 2.29
N CYS A 41 1.40 13.96 3.09
CA CYS A 41 2.21 13.80 4.29
C CYS A 41 1.37 14.12 5.53
N ILE A 42 1.39 13.23 6.51
CA ILE A 42 0.75 13.43 7.81
C ILE A 42 1.82 13.32 8.88
N ILE A 43 1.88 14.31 9.77
CA ILE A 43 2.66 14.24 10.98
C ILE A 43 1.70 14.05 12.14
N GLY A 44 1.88 12.99 12.91
CA GLY A 44 1.01 12.66 14.03
C GLY A 44 1.78 12.20 15.25
N ARG A 45 1.08 12.10 16.37
CA ARG A 45 1.60 11.55 17.61
C ARG A 45 0.61 10.55 18.18
N VAL A 46 1.13 9.45 18.72
CA VAL A 46 0.34 8.50 19.49
C VAL A 46 0.32 8.96 20.94
N GLU A 47 -0.87 9.23 21.45
CA GLU A 47 -1.08 9.67 22.83
C GLU A 47 -1.02 8.48 23.81
N SER A 48 -0.93 8.75 25.09
CA SER A 48 -0.79 7.72 26.13
C SER A 48 -2.00 6.78 26.24
N ASP A 49 -3.18 7.27 25.88
CA ASP A 49 -4.43 6.49 25.82
C ASP A 49 -4.56 5.61 24.56
N GLY A 50 -3.58 5.71 23.64
CA GLY A 50 -3.58 4.98 22.37
C GLY A 50 -4.28 5.69 21.23
N SER A 51 -4.89 6.85 21.44
CA SER A 51 -5.42 7.68 20.38
C SER A 51 -4.30 8.30 19.54
N SER A 52 -4.62 8.67 18.30
CA SER A 52 -3.67 9.33 17.40
C SER A 52 -4.11 10.78 17.17
N ARG A 53 -3.19 11.71 17.37
CA ARG A 53 -3.42 13.13 17.11
C ARG A 53 -2.64 13.58 15.89
N VAL A 54 -3.32 14.18 14.91
CA VAL A 54 -2.68 14.82 13.76
C VAL A 54 -2.12 16.17 14.21
N LEU A 55 -0.85 16.41 13.92
CA LEU A 55 -0.13 17.64 14.23
C LEU A 55 0.09 18.50 13.00
N GLY A 56 0.23 17.89 11.82
CA GLY A 56 0.41 18.59 10.57
C GLY A 56 -0.02 17.74 9.39
N PHE A 57 -0.50 18.40 8.36
CA PHE A 57 -0.98 17.82 7.11
C PHE A 57 -0.42 18.57 5.91
N GLY A 58 0.05 17.83 4.91
CA GLY A 58 0.54 18.37 3.65
C GLY A 58 0.01 17.59 2.48
N TRP A 59 -0.42 18.30 1.44
CA TRP A 59 -0.98 17.70 0.24
C TRP A 59 -0.45 18.37 -1.01
N GLN A 60 -0.11 17.56 -2.02
CA GLN A 60 0.29 18.02 -3.33
C GLN A 60 -0.28 17.13 -4.43
N ARG A 61 -0.52 17.71 -5.60
CA ARG A 61 -0.78 16.92 -6.79
C ARG A 61 0.47 16.12 -7.14
N ALA A 62 0.32 14.81 -7.34
CA ALA A 62 1.44 13.96 -7.72
C ALA A 62 1.98 14.33 -9.11
N ARG A 63 3.30 14.38 -9.22
CA ARG A 63 4.05 14.50 -10.45
C ARG A 63 5.20 13.51 -10.41
N GLY A 64 5.64 13.02 -11.56
CA GLY A 64 6.72 12.03 -11.65
C GLY A 64 6.37 10.65 -11.13
N VAL A 65 5.06 10.37 -10.87
CA VAL A 65 4.55 9.10 -10.37
C VAL A 65 3.57 8.51 -11.39
N ARG A 66 3.74 7.24 -11.73
CA ARG A 66 2.82 6.50 -12.61
C ARG A 66 2.63 5.08 -12.07
N ASN A 67 1.36 4.63 -11.99
CA ASN A 67 1.00 3.30 -11.48
C ASN A 67 1.69 2.97 -10.14
N GLY A 68 1.70 3.95 -9.22
CA GLY A 68 2.36 3.88 -7.92
C GLY A 68 3.89 4.00 -7.93
N GLY A 69 4.55 3.89 -9.08
CA GLY A 69 6.01 3.94 -9.20
C GLY A 69 6.57 5.31 -9.59
N ILE A 70 7.78 5.60 -9.14
CA ILE A 70 8.53 6.80 -9.52
C ILE A 70 9.03 6.63 -10.96
N VAL A 71 8.62 7.52 -11.87
CA VAL A 71 9.04 7.54 -13.30
C VAL A 71 9.86 8.79 -13.66
N ASP A 72 9.75 9.84 -12.85
CA ASP A 72 10.56 11.05 -12.93
C ASP A 72 10.93 11.47 -11.51
N ILE A 73 12.21 11.28 -11.16
CA ILE A 73 12.71 11.51 -9.80
C ILE A 73 12.64 13.00 -9.43
N GLU A 74 12.95 13.90 -10.36
CA GLU A 74 13.00 15.35 -10.07
C GLU A 74 11.60 15.93 -9.84
N GLU A 75 10.63 15.54 -10.66
CA GLU A 75 9.25 15.95 -10.47
C GLU A 75 8.65 15.36 -9.19
N ALA A 76 8.95 14.10 -8.89
CA ALA A 76 8.50 13.44 -7.66
C ALA A 76 9.14 14.08 -6.41
N GLU A 77 10.44 14.35 -6.44
CA GLU A 77 11.17 15.06 -5.36
C GLU A 77 10.52 16.39 -5.04
N ARG A 78 10.25 17.22 -6.07
CA ARG A 78 9.63 18.54 -5.88
C ARG A 78 8.25 18.43 -5.21
N ALA A 79 7.43 17.48 -5.66
CA ALA A 79 6.10 17.27 -5.10
C ALA A 79 6.14 16.72 -3.66
N ILE A 80 7.06 15.79 -3.38
CA ILE A 80 7.27 15.24 -2.02
C ILE A 80 7.76 16.33 -1.08
N ARG A 81 8.80 17.07 -1.44
CA ARG A 81 9.33 18.19 -0.62
C ARG A 81 8.24 19.21 -0.29
N ALA A 82 7.38 19.53 -1.26
CA ALA A 82 6.30 20.49 -1.04
C ALA A 82 5.23 19.93 -0.06
N ALA A 83 4.84 18.66 -0.19
CA ALA A 83 3.88 18.03 0.73
C ALA A 83 4.45 17.89 2.15
N VAL A 84 5.70 17.42 2.26
CA VAL A 84 6.39 17.27 3.55
C VAL A 84 6.61 18.63 4.21
N GLY A 85 7.11 19.63 3.47
CA GLY A 85 7.33 20.98 4.00
C GLY A 85 6.05 21.65 4.50
N GLN A 86 4.90 21.40 3.85
CA GLN A 86 3.61 21.88 4.31
C GLN A 86 3.22 21.23 5.66
N ALA A 87 3.35 19.90 5.78
CA ALA A 87 3.06 19.18 7.01
C ALA A 87 3.99 19.58 8.16
N GLU A 88 5.29 19.75 7.88
CA GLU A 88 6.29 20.19 8.85
C GLU A 88 6.02 21.60 9.39
N ASN A 89 5.62 22.51 8.51
CA ASN A 89 5.29 23.89 8.89
C ASN A 89 4.04 23.94 9.78
N GLU A 90 3.02 23.12 9.49
CA GLU A 90 1.80 23.05 10.29
C GLU A 90 2.07 22.38 11.66
N ALA A 91 2.91 21.34 11.68
CA ALA A 91 3.27 20.62 12.90
C ALA A 91 4.32 21.35 13.76
N ASP A 92 4.99 22.39 13.23
CA ASP A 92 6.19 23.02 13.81
C ASP A 92 7.27 21.96 14.18
N GLN A 93 7.46 20.98 13.29
CA GLN A 93 8.37 19.84 13.45
C GLN A 93 9.11 19.55 12.16
N ARG A 94 10.35 19.07 12.28
CA ARG A 94 11.13 18.58 11.14
C ARG A 94 11.24 17.07 11.17
N LEU A 95 10.97 16.43 10.05
CA LEU A 95 11.10 14.99 9.89
C LEU A 95 12.53 14.63 9.46
N LYS A 96 13.10 13.61 10.09
CA LYS A 96 14.34 12.95 9.65
C LYS A 96 14.04 11.60 9.00
N SER A 97 13.01 10.94 9.48
CA SER A 97 12.58 9.63 8.98
C SER A 97 11.08 9.60 8.77
N ILE A 98 10.63 8.74 7.87
CA ILE A 98 9.24 8.68 7.46
C ILE A 98 8.80 7.24 7.21
N THR A 99 7.57 6.92 7.62
CA THR A 99 6.88 5.69 7.24
C THR A 99 6.19 5.91 5.91
N VAL A 100 6.39 5.02 4.94
CA VAL A 100 5.87 5.18 3.58
C VAL A 100 4.78 4.17 3.30
N ASN A 101 3.64 4.65 2.82
CA ASN A 101 2.59 3.82 2.26
C ASN A 101 3.01 3.36 0.86
N LEU A 102 3.16 2.04 0.67
CA LEU A 102 3.76 1.47 -0.52
C LEU A 102 2.69 1.03 -1.52
N SER A 103 2.68 1.71 -2.67
CA SER A 103 1.82 1.39 -3.82
C SER A 103 2.65 1.06 -5.07
N CYS A 104 3.98 0.92 -4.97
CA CYS A 104 4.86 0.59 -6.09
C CYS A 104 5.42 -0.82 -6.02
N GLY A 105 6.01 -1.28 -7.13
CA GLY A 105 6.75 -2.54 -7.18
C GLY A 105 5.89 -3.79 -7.20
N GLN A 106 4.60 -3.67 -7.50
CA GLN A 106 3.66 -4.78 -7.55
C GLN A 106 3.76 -5.65 -6.28
N PRO A 107 3.39 -5.11 -5.11
CA PRO A 107 3.39 -5.89 -3.88
C PRO A 107 2.53 -7.14 -4.05
N GLY A 108 3.11 -8.27 -3.67
CA GLY A 108 2.44 -9.55 -3.67
C GLY A 108 2.72 -10.29 -2.37
N SER A 109 1.92 -11.29 -2.06
CA SER A 109 2.06 -12.02 -0.82
C SER A 109 2.10 -13.53 -1.01
N ARG A 110 2.80 -14.19 -0.09
CA ARG A 110 2.97 -15.64 -0.06
C ARG A 110 2.94 -16.15 1.36
N LEU A 111 2.47 -17.37 1.53
CA LEU A 111 2.40 -18.05 2.80
C LEU A 111 3.40 -19.20 2.85
N PHE A 112 4.21 -19.25 3.90
CA PHE A 112 5.22 -20.28 4.12
C PHE A 112 4.98 -21.00 5.44
N ASN A 113 5.11 -22.33 5.43
CA ASN A 113 5.20 -23.11 6.65
C ASN A 113 6.69 -23.43 6.90
N VAL A 114 7.15 -23.08 8.07
CA VAL A 114 8.54 -23.26 8.49
C VAL A 114 8.58 -24.06 9.76
N GLN A 115 9.39 -25.11 9.77
CA GLN A 115 9.58 -25.99 10.91
C GLN A 115 10.93 -25.72 11.58
N TRP A 116 10.91 -25.74 12.90
CA TRP A 116 12.07 -25.58 13.75
C TRP A 116 12.13 -26.66 14.83
N PRO A 117 13.22 -27.43 14.93
CA PRO A 117 13.35 -28.47 15.95
C PRO A 117 13.57 -27.82 17.34
N VAL A 118 12.71 -28.17 18.29
CA VAL A 118 12.77 -27.74 19.67
C VAL A 118 13.32 -28.83 20.58
N GLY A 119 13.08 -30.12 20.26
CA GLY A 119 13.65 -31.28 20.95
C GLY A 119 13.02 -31.55 22.30
N GLY A 120 11.68 -31.51 22.39
CA GLY A 120 10.89 -31.87 23.56
C GLY A 120 10.92 -30.89 24.73
N ARG A 121 11.73 -29.81 24.65
CA ARG A 121 11.77 -28.75 25.67
C ARG A 121 10.69 -27.69 25.43
N ALA A 122 10.53 -26.81 26.41
CA ALA A 122 9.66 -25.65 26.26
C ALA A 122 10.16 -24.68 25.17
N VAL A 123 9.24 -24.20 24.35
CA VAL A 123 9.49 -23.18 23.32
C VAL A 123 9.91 -21.86 24.01
N THR A 124 10.98 -21.28 23.53
CA THR A 124 11.52 -20.01 24.01
C THR A 124 11.34 -18.89 22.99
N GLU A 125 11.52 -17.65 23.42
CA GLU A 125 11.59 -16.47 22.55
C GLU A 125 12.66 -16.64 21.44
N ALA A 126 13.79 -17.26 21.76
CA ALA A 126 14.86 -17.52 20.79
C ALA A 126 14.40 -18.48 19.67
N ASP A 127 13.55 -19.45 19.99
CA ASP A 127 12.99 -20.36 18.97
C ASP A 127 12.02 -19.64 18.05
N LEU A 128 11.16 -18.77 18.59
CA LEU A 128 10.30 -17.91 17.78
C LEU A 128 11.11 -17.04 16.81
N ARG A 129 12.15 -16.37 17.30
CA ARG A 129 13.03 -15.57 16.46
C ARG A 129 13.64 -16.39 15.32
N ARG A 130 14.14 -17.57 15.63
CA ARG A 130 14.80 -18.45 14.65
C ARG A 130 13.86 -18.95 13.58
N VAL A 131 12.66 -19.43 13.97
CA VAL A 131 11.68 -19.94 13.00
C VAL A 131 11.17 -18.81 12.09
N LEU A 132 11.02 -17.59 12.60
CA LEU A 132 10.61 -16.44 11.78
C LEU A 132 11.73 -15.96 10.85
N LEU A 133 12.98 -15.94 11.32
CA LEU A 133 14.15 -15.66 10.46
C LEU A 133 14.30 -16.68 9.33
N GLU A 134 14.12 -17.95 9.63
CA GLU A 134 14.14 -19.02 8.63
C GLU A 134 13.00 -18.84 7.61
N GLY A 135 11.79 -18.48 8.09
CA GLY A 135 10.66 -18.16 7.21
C GLY A 135 10.96 -17.02 6.25
N ARG A 136 11.57 -15.97 6.75
CA ARG A 136 12.00 -14.84 5.94
C ARG A 136 13.08 -15.25 4.93
N ALA A 137 14.07 -16.05 5.35
CA ALA A 137 15.14 -16.52 4.47
C ALA A 137 14.61 -17.38 3.30
N ARG A 138 13.66 -18.27 3.57
CA ARG A 138 13.02 -19.10 2.53
C ARG A 138 12.14 -18.31 1.57
N ALA A 139 11.66 -17.15 2.00
CA ALA A 139 10.79 -16.30 1.20
C ALA A 139 11.55 -15.42 0.19
N ILE A 140 12.88 -15.38 0.24
CA ILE A 140 13.70 -14.57 -0.65
C ILE A 140 13.52 -15.04 -2.10
N VAL A 141 13.15 -14.08 -2.97
CA VAL A 141 13.05 -14.25 -4.42
C VAL A 141 14.00 -13.27 -5.09
N ASP A 142 14.68 -13.72 -6.13
CA ASP A 142 15.56 -12.83 -6.88
C ASP A 142 14.79 -11.65 -7.50
N GLY A 143 15.36 -10.46 -7.41
CA GLY A 143 14.74 -9.22 -7.88
C GLY A 143 13.62 -8.65 -7.01
N ARG A 144 13.27 -9.29 -5.88
CA ARG A 144 12.23 -8.80 -4.95
C ARG A 144 12.79 -8.65 -3.53
N ASP A 145 12.30 -7.67 -2.80
CA ASP A 145 12.64 -7.44 -1.39
C ASP A 145 11.41 -7.60 -0.51
N ILE A 146 11.62 -8.20 0.67
CA ILE A 146 10.55 -8.45 1.65
C ILE A 146 10.24 -7.16 2.38
N ILE A 147 8.96 -6.75 2.32
CA ILE A 147 8.40 -5.60 3.03
C ILE A 147 7.89 -6.04 4.40
N HIS A 148 7.08 -7.10 4.43
CA HIS A 148 6.51 -7.65 5.66
C HIS A 148 6.79 -9.16 5.76
N ALA A 149 7.08 -9.62 6.98
CA ALA A 149 7.11 -11.03 7.34
C ALA A 149 6.36 -11.19 8.68
N LEU A 150 5.10 -11.60 8.58
CA LEU A 150 4.15 -11.59 9.70
C LEU A 150 3.84 -13.04 10.11
N PRO A 151 4.07 -13.44 11.36
CA PRO A 151 3.57 -14.72 11.85
C PRO A 151 2.04 -14.69 11.84
N ARG A 152 1.42 -15.75 11.34
CA ARG A 152 -0.02 -15.91 11.31
C ARG A 152 -0.53 -16.87 12.39
N ALA A 153 0.14 -18.00 12.54
CA ALA A 153 -0.20 -19.01 13.51
C ALA A 153 1.02 -19.90 13.74
N PHE A 154 1.04 -20.57 14.86
CA PHE A 154 2.01 -21.60 15.18
C PHE A 154 1.35 -22.96 15.34
N ALA A 155 2.14 -24.02 15.25
CA ALA A 155 1.76 -25.35 15.68
C ALA A 155 2.91 -25.94 16.50
N ALA A 156 2.58 -26.57 17.61
CA ALA A 156 3.49 -27.31 18.46
C ALA A 156 3.15 -28.80 18.28
N ASP A 157 3.96 -29.52 17.51
CA ASP A 157 3.68 -30.89 17.03
C ASP A 157 2.27 -30.96 16.38
N ASP A 158 1.35 -31.71 16.96
CA ASP A 158 -0.03 -31.89 16.44
C ASP A 158 -0.99 -30.76 16.85
N ALA A 159 -0.63 -29.92 17.82
CA ALA A 159 -1.45 -28.78 18.27
C ALA A 159 -1.38 -27.64 17.26
N GLN A 160 -2.46 -27.44 16.50
CA GLN A 160 -2.60 -26.42 15.47
C GLN A 160 -3.23 -25.13 16.00
N GLY A 161 -3.02 -24.01 15.32
CA GLY A 161 -3.71 -22.75 15.62
C GLY A 161 -3.27 -22.10 16.94
N VAL A 162 -2.04 -22.29 17.33
CA VAL A 162 -1.46 -21.69 18.54
C VAL A 162 -1.05 -20.26 18.24
N ASP A 163 -1.59 -19.28 18.96
CA ASP A 163 -1.24 -17.87 18.82
C ASP A 163 0.12 -17.55 19.45
N ASP A 164 0.35 -18.06 20.67
CA ASP A 164 1.60 -17.92 21.40
C ASP A 164 2.11 -19.28 21.91
N PRO A 165 3.12 -19.86 21.24
CA PRO A 165 3.63 -21.17 21.60
C PRO A 165 4.66 -21.14 22.76
N ARG A 166 5.01 -20.00 23.32
CA ARG A 166 6.01 -19.89 24.39
C ARG A 166 5.59 -20.67 25.63
N GLY A 167 6.52 -21.47 26.15
CA GLY A 167 6.28 -22.33 27.29
C GLY A 167 5.63 -23.67 26.96
N LEU A 168 5.11 -23.89 25.74
CA LEU A 168 4.65 -25.20 25.31
C LEU A 168 5.83 -26.12 25.03
N HIS A 169 5.72 -27.39 25.41
CA HIS A 169 6.70 -28.43 25.08
C HIS A 169 6.34 -29.05 23.73
N CYS A 170 7.32 -29.14 22.82
CA CYS A 170 7.15 -29.82 21.53
C CYS A 170 8.49 -30.32 20.99
N GLU A 171 8.42 -31.33 20.13
CA GLU A 171 9.58 -31.74 19.35
C GLU A 171 9.85 -30.76 18.21
N THR A 172 8.79 -30.33 17.53
CA THR A 172 8.87 -29.43 16.38
C THR A 172 7.90 -28.26 16.52
N LEU A 173 8.40 -27.05 16.42
CA LEU A 173 7.63 -25.82 16.27
C LEU A 173 7.45 -25.51 14.78
N THR A 174 6.21 -25.40 14.33
CA THR A 174 5.89 -24.93 12.98
C THR A 174 5.33 -23.52 13.05
N ALA A 175 5.90 -22.59 12.28
CA ALA A 175 5.35 -21.25 12.09
C ALA A 175 4.77 -21.13 10.68
N ARG A 176 3.55 -20.59 10.60
CA ARG A 176 2.95 -20.14 9.34
C ARG A 176 3.23 -18.66 9.19
N VAL A 177 4.09 -18.29 8.23
CA VAL A 177 4.56 -16.93 8.02
C VAL A 177 3.98 -16.38 6.72
N HIS A 178 3.28 -15.25 6.82
CA HIS A 178 2.80 -14.48 5.67
C HIS A 178 3.86 -13.44 5.30
N VAL A 179 4.35 -13.51 4.07
CA VAL A 179 5.39 -12.63 3.55
C VAL A 179 4.82 -11.77 2.43
N VAL A 180 5.03 -10.46 2.54
CA VAL A 180 4.74 -9.48 1.47
C VAL A 180 6.06 -8.99 0.92
N ASP A 181 6.23 -9.05 -0.39
CA ASP A 181 7.41 -8.55 -1.09
C ASP A 181 7.04 -7.64 -2.26
N ALA A 182 8.01 -6.88 -2.76
CA ALA A 182 7.85 -6.03 -3.94
C ALA A 182 9.13 -6.02 -4.79
N LEU A 183 9.04 -5.53 -6.02
CA LEU A 183 10.18 -5.41 -6.94
C LEU A 183 11.25 -4.49 -6.33
N ARG A 184 12.46 -5.04 -6.15
CA ARG A 184 13.62 -4.33 -5.57
C ARG A 184 13.91 -3.01 -6.26
N THR A 185 13.89 -2.98 -7.59
CA THR A 185 14.17 -1.77 -8.36
C THR A 185 13.20 -0.64 -8.08
N ALA A 186 11.92 -0.95 -7.86
CA ALA A 186 10.90 0.05 -7.51
C ALA A 186 11.15 0.60 -6.10
N LEU A 187 11.48 -0.26 -5.14
CA LEU A 187 11.83 0.15 -3.77
C LEU A 187 13.10 1.01 -3.72
N MET A 188 14.10 0.66 -4.52
CA MET A 188 15.34 1.45 -4.65
C MET A 188 15.06 2.85 -5.23
N ASN A 189 14.24 2.96 -6.28
CA ASN A 189 13.88 4.25 -6.87
C ASN A 189 13.11 5.12 -5.88
N LEU A 190 12.18 4.52 -5.14
CA LEU A 190 11.44 5.21 -4.08
C LEU A 190 12.38 5.71 -2.98
N SER A 191 13.25 4.84 -2.46
CA SER A 191 14.21 5.20 -1.42
C SER A 191 15.20 6.26 -1.90
N ALA A 192 15.68 6.17 -3.15
CA ALA A 192 16.56 7.18 -3.74
C ALA A 192 15.87 8.56 -3.83
N CYS A 193 14.59 8.60 -4.22
CA CYS A 193 13.81 9.82 -4.26
C CYS A 193 13.63 10.44 -2.87
N LEU A 194 13.34 9.62 -1.84
CA LEU A 194 13.18 10.08 -0.45
C LEU A 194 14.50 10.57 0.15
N ASN A 195 15.61 9.87 -0.12
CA ASN A 195 16.93 10.32 0.31
C ASN A 195 17.30 11.69 -0.29
N ARG A 196 16.91 11.97 -1.53
CA ARG A 196 17.07 13.31 -2.13
C ARG A 196 16.21 14.36 -1.43
N CYS A 197 15.13 13.96 -0.78
CA CYS A 197 14.30 14.82 0.08
C CYS A 197 14.84 14.97 1.51
N ASP A 198 16.04 14.46 1.82
CA ASP A 198 16.63 14.42 3.15
C ASP A 198 15.80 13.61 4.18
N LEU A 199 15.07 12.58 3.68
CA LEU A 199 14.23 11.71 4.48
C LEU A 199 14.78 10.28 4.46
N GLU A 200 14.97 9.70 5.62
CA GLU A 200 15.25 8.27 5.79
C GLU A 200 13.94 7.47 5.83
N VAL A 201 13.91 6.34 5.16
CA VAL A 201 12.75 5.43 5.22
C VAL A 201 12.82 4.64 6.52
N ALA A 202 11.92 4.95 7.45
CA ALA A 202 11.80 4.20 8.71
C ALA A 202 11.12 2.84 8.49
N GLU A 203 10.04 2.83 7.71
CA GLU A 203 9.25 1.62 7.42
C GLU A 203 8.49 1.81 6.10
N MET A 204 8.28 0.71 5.38
CA MET A 204 7.37 0.64 4.23
C MET A 204 6.18 -0.24 4.60
N VAL A 205 4.98 0.25 4.34
CA VAL A 205 3.73 -0.46 4.65
C VAL A 205 2.94 -0.68 3.37
N SER A 206 2.49 -1.91 3.14
CA SER A 206 1.64 -2.23 1.98
C SER A 206 0.35 -1.42 2.02
N ALA A 207 0.04 -0.67 0.95
CA ALA A 207 -1.13 0.22 0.89
C ALA A 207 -2.46 -0.50 1.14
N PRO A 208 -2.77 -1.65 0.51
CA PRO A 208 -4.02 -2.34 0.79
C PRO A 208 -4.11 -2.85 2.24
N MET A 209 -2.97 -3.29 2.83
CA MET A 209 -2.92 -3.68 4.23
C MET A 209 -3.22 -2.48 5.14
N ALA A 210 -2.60 -1.32 4.89
CA ALA A 210 -2.82 -0.10 5.66
C ALA A 210 -4.29 0.36 5.56
N ALA A 211 -4.88 0.32 4.35
CA ALA A 211 -6.28 0.62 4.12
C ALA A 211 -7.20 -0.30 4.94
N GLY A 212 -6.95 -1.60 4.94
CA GLY A 212 -7.70 -2.56 5.72
C GLY A 212 -7.59 -2.34 7.23
N MET A 213 -6.38 -2.08 7.72
CA MET A 213 -6.16 -1.76 9.13
C MET A 213 -6.84 -0.47 9.58
N ALA A 214 -7.01 0.50 8.68
CA ALA A 214 -7.64 1.79 8.97
C ALA A 214 -9.18 1.78 8.87
N THR A 215 -9.75 0.90 8.05
CA THR A 215 -11.18 0.91 7.71
C THR A 215 -11.98 -0.22 8.37
N LEU A 216 -11.37 -1.38 8.60
CA LEU A 216 -12.05 -2.52 9.19
C LEU A 216 -12.01 -2.47 10.73
N VAL A 217 -13.14 -2.73 11.36
CA VAL A 217 -13.20 -2.99 12.80
C VAL A 217 -12.67 -4.38 13.14
N GLU A 218 -12.42 -4.64 14.42
CA GLU A 218 -11.82 -5.91 14.88
C GLU A 218 -12.67 -7.13 14.49
N ASP A 219 -13.98 -7.05 14.67
CA ASP A 219 -14.91 -8.14 14.34
C ASP A 219 -14.90 -8.48 12.84
N GLU A 220 -14.80 -7.47 11.97
CA GLU A 220 -14.71 -7.70 10.52
C GLU A 220 -13.41 -8.41 10.14
N ARG A 221 -12.30 -8.07 10.79
CA ARG A 221 -11.03 -8.77 10.57
C ARG A 221 -11.03 -10.19 11.10
N LEU A 222 -11.76 -10.45 12.20
CA LEU A 222 -11.92 -11.79 12.77
C LEU A 222 -12.82 -12.67 11.90
N LEU A 223 -13.98 -12.17 11.50
CA LEU A 223 -14.96 -12.92 10.71
C LEU A 223 -14.53 -13.13 9.26
N GLY A 224 -13.71 -12.28 8.75
CA GLY A 224 -13.23 -12.28 7.37
C GLY A 224 -13.79 -11.13 6.54
N ALA A 225 -12.87 -10.34 5.98
CA ALA A 225 -13.21 -9.21 5.12
C ALA A 225 -12.18 -9.04 4.02
N THR A 226 -12.64 -8.54 2.87
CA THR A 226 -11.77 -8.12 1.76
C THR A 226 -11.90 -6.63 1.58
N VAL A 227 -10.77 -5.94 1.61
CA VAL A 227 -10.67 -4.52 1.29
C VAL A 227 -10.07 -4.36 -0.10
N ILE A 228 -10.71 -3.53 -0.92
CA ILE A 228 -10.22 -3.14 -2.24
C ILE A 228 -9.89 -1.66 -2.18
N ASP A 229 -8.61 -1.33 -2.35
CA ASP A 229 -8.09 0.03 -2.41
C ASP A 229 -7.91 0.47 -3.86
N MET A 230 -8.85 1.25 -4.37
CA MET A 230 -8.85 1.75 -5.76
C MET A 230 -8.22 3.13 -5.83
N GLY A 231 -6.95 3.18 -6.18
CA GLY A 231 -6.21 4.41 -6.40
C GLY A 231 -6.34 4.98 -7.81
N GLY A 232 -5.58 6.04 -8.10
CA GLY A 232 -5.51 6.63 -9.43
C GLY A 232 -4.82 5.72 -10.45
N GLY A 233 -3.72 5.07 -10.08
CA GLY A 233 -2.91 4.26 -10.99
C GLY A 233 -2.80 2.79 -10.60
N THR A 234 -3.29 2.42 -9.41
CA THR A 234 -3.20 1.07 -8.87
C THR A 234 -4.51 0.69 -8.19
N THR A 235 -4.83 -0.59 -8.19
CA THR A 235 -5.89 -1.18 -7.38
C THR A 235 -5.27 -2.29 -6.54
N GLY A 236 -5.35 -2.18 -5.24
CA GLY A 236 -4.84 -3.15 -4.29
C GLY A 236 -5.95 -3.91 -3.59
N MET A 237 -5.66 -5.14 -3.19
CA MET A 237 -6.57 -5.97 -2.42
C MET A 237 -5.86 -6.47 -1.16
N ALA A 238 -6.58 -6.47 -0.03
CA ALA A 238 -6.16 -7.12 1.21
C ALA A 238 -7.30 -7.97 1.77
N VAL A 239 -7.01 -9.23 2.03
CA VAL A 239 -7.96 -10.20 2.62
C VAL A 239 -7.54 -10.46 4.06
N PHE A 240 -8.48 -10.26 4.97
CA PHE A 240 -8.31 -10.53 6.41
C PHE A 240 -9.21 -11.69 6.83
N SER A 241 -8.76 -12.50 7.77
CA SER A 241 -9.54 -13.50 8.50
C SER A 241 -8.79 -13.89 9.77
N ASP A 242 -9.52 -14.28 10.80
CA ASP A 242 -8.96 -14.65 12.10
C ASP A 242 -8.05 -13.55 12.70
N GLY A 243 -8.35 -12.28 12.41
CA GLY A 243 -7.58 -11.12 12.85
C GLY A 243 -6.28 -10.88 12.07
N HIS A 244 -5.95 -11.72 11.08
CA HIS A 244 -4.69 -11.69 10.36
C HIS A 244 -4.87 -11.34 8.87
N LEU A 245 -3.85 -10.72 8.28
CA LEU A 245 -3.75 -10.56 6.84
C LEU A 245 -3.46 -11.93 6.19
N LEU A 246 -4.35 -12.39 5.32
CA LEU A 246 -4.22 -13.66 4.59
C LEU A 246 -3.53 -13.51 3.26
N HIS A 247 -3.91 -12.47 2.53
CA HIS A 247 -3.47 -12.23 1.18
C HIS A 247 -3.45 -10.73 0.91
N THR A 248 -2.49 -10.28 0.14
CA THR A 248 -2.49 -8.94 -0.46
C THR A 248 -1.86 -9.02 -1.84
N GLU A 249 -2.46 -8.29 -2.76
CA GLU A 249 -1.99 -8.17 -4.13
C GLU A 249 -2.31 -6.78 -4.65
N GLN A 250 -1.62 -6.36 -5.71
CA GLN A 250 -1.84 -5.06 -6.32
C GLN A 250 -1.67 -5.11 -7.83
N LEU A 251 -2.64 -4.54 -8.53
CA LEU A 251 -2.64 -4.39 -9.98
C LEU A 251 -2.23 -2.95 -10.36
N PRO A 252 -1.46 -2.75 -11.44
CA PRO A 252 -1.09 -1.42 -11.92
C PRO A 252 -2.20 -0.79 -12.78
N ILE A 253 -3.46 -0.92 -12.33
CA ILE A 253 -4.66 -0.39 -12.97
C ILE A 253 -5.44 0.42 -11.92
N GLY A 254 -5.97 1.56 -12.30
CA GLY A 254 -6.77 2.41 -11.41
C GLY A 254 -7.55 3.47 -12.19
N GLY A 255 -8.13 4.43 -11.49
CA GLY A 255 -9.06 5.42 -12.03
C GLY A 255 -8.51 6.28 -13.18
N THR A 256 -7.20 6.47 -13.27
CA THR A 256 -6.55 7.20 -14.37
C THR A 256 -6.65 6.43 -15.70
N HIS A 257 -6.69 5.11 -15.67
CA HIS A 257 -6.89 4.29 -16.86
C HIS A 257 -8.28 4.51 -17.45
N VAL A 258 -9.30 4.55 -16.58
CA VAL A 258 -10.68 4.90 -16.98
C VAL A 258 -10.72 6.30 -17.63
N THR A 259 -10.05 7.28 -17.00
CA THR A 259 -9.97 8.64 -17.53
C THR A 259 -9.32 8.68 -18.92
N ASN A 260 -8.22 7.94 -19.09
CA ASN A 260 -7.49 7.87 -20.36
C ASN A 260 -8.33 7.16 -21.46
N ASP A 261 -9.10 6.14 -21.10
CA ASP A 261 -9.99 5.48 -22.04
C ASP A 261 -11.09 6.44 -22.52
N ILE A 262 -11.71 7.19 -21.61
CA ILE A 262 -12.69 8.24 -21.96
C ILE A 262 -12.03 9.30 -22.86
N ALA A 263 -10.84 9.79 -22.50
CA ALA A 263 -10.13 10.79 -23.29
C ALA A 263 -9.82 10.33 -24.71
N ARG A 264 -9.40 9.07 -24.86
CA ARG A 264 -9.06 8.46 -26.15
C ARG A 264 -10.30 8.23 -27.02
N VAL A 265 -11.33 7.60 -26.46
CA VAL A 265 -12.53 7.25 -27.22
C VAL A 265 -13.32 8.49 -27.63
N LEU A 266 -13.43 9.48 -26.75
CA LEU A 266 -14.16 10.72 -27.03
C LEU A 266 -13.28 11.81 -27.67
N SER A 267 -11.99 11.54 -27.94
CA SER A 267 -11.04 12.50 -28.48
C SER A 267 -11.05 13.84 -27.72
N THR A 268 -11.10 13.77 -26.38
CA THR A 268 -11.15 14.94 -25.49
C THR A 268 -9.89 15.03 -24.62
N GLN A 269 -9.64 16.21 -24.05
CA GLN A 269 -8.51 16.37 -23.13
C GLN A 269 -8.70 15.56 -21.84
N VAL A 270 -7.61 15.06 -21.25
CA VAL A 270 -7.64 14.25 -20.02
C VAL A 270 -8.37 14.95 -18.87
N THR A 271 -8.22 16.27 -18.75
CA THR A 271 -8.91 17.09 -17.74
C THR A 271 -10.43 17.05 -17.90
N HIS A 272 -10.91 17.11 -19.14
CA HIS A 272 -12.34 17.01 -19.45
C HIS A 272 -12.87 15.59 -19.28
N ALA A 273 -12.07 14.59 -19.69
CA ALA A 273 -12.39 13.18 -19.46
C ALA A 273 -12.53 12.86 -17.95
N GLU A 274 -11.64 13.39 -17.11
CA GLU A 274 -11.72 13.25 -15.65
C GLU A 274 -13.01 13.88 -15.11
N ARG A 275 -13.39 15.06 -15.61
CA ARG A 275 -14.64 15.71 -15.23
C ARG A 275 -15.85 14.89 -15.67
N LEU A 276 -15.86 14.35 -16.89
CA LEU A 276 -16.95 13.47 -17.39
C LEU A 276 -17.08 12.22 -16.52
N LYS A 277 -15.95 11.56 -16.20
CA LYS A 277 -15.92 10.41 -15.30
C LYS A 277 -16.52 10.75 -13.93
N THR A 278 -16.11 11.87 -13.33
CA THR A 278 -16.49 12.24 -11.97
C THR A 278 -17.96 12.65 -11.86
N LEU A 279 -18.48 13.38 -12.85
CA LEU A 279 -19.84 13.92 -12.80
C LEU A 279 -20.89 12.99 -13.38
N TYR A 280 -20.54 12.22 -14.41
CA TYR A 280 -21.51 11.45 -15.23
C TYR A 280 -21.18 9.96 -15.32
N GLY A 281 -20.01 9.55 -14.81
CA GLY A 281 -19.56 8.16 -14.87
C GLY A 281 -20.41 7.23 -14.01
N SER A 282 -20.67 6.04 -14.55
CA SER A 282 -21.30 4.93 -13.84
C SER A 282 -20.82 3.61 -14.42
N ALA A 283 -20.78 2.57 -13.58
CA ALA A 283 -20.58 1.19 -14.02
C ALA A 283 -21.90 0.50 -14.40
N GLN A 284 -23.03 1.05 -13.94
CA GLN A 284 -24.37 0.53 -14.21
C GLN A 284 -25.04 1.38 -15.28
N SER A 285 -25.57 0.69 -16.30
CA SER A 285 -26.34 1.33 -17.36
C SER A 285 -27.78 1.60 -16.92
N SER A 286 -28.32 2.73 -17.34
CA SER A 286 -29.72 3.12 -17.13
C SER A 286 -30.39 3.43 -18.48
N PRO A 287 -31.70 3.16 -18.64
CA PRO A 287 -32.45 3.52 -19.85
C PRO A 287 -32.48 5.04 -20.14
N ASP A 288 -32.23 5.88 -19.10
CA ASP A 288 -32.20 7.33 -19.27
C ASP A 288 -30.82 7.84 -19.74
N ASP A 289 -29.77 7.02 -19.69
CA ASP A 289 -28.43 7.40 -20.15
C ASP A 289 -28.38 7.74 -21.65
N GLU A 290 -29.28 7.20 -22.46
CA GLU A 290 -29.42 7.52 -23.91
C GLU A 290 -30.03 8.92 -24.14
N LYS A 291 -30.81 9.42 -23.18
CA LYS A 291 -31.51 10.71 -23.30
C LYS A 291 -30.66 11.87 -22.80
N GLU A 292 -29.72 11.59 -21.91
CA GLU A 292 -28.84 12.60 -21.31
C GLU A 292 -27.65 12.90 -22.23
N MET A 293 -27.71 14.07 -22.91
CA MET A 293 -26.66 14.51 -23.84
C MET A 293 -25.62 15.36 -23.12
N LEU A 294 -24.37 14.92 -23.15
CA LEU A 294 -23.24 15.57 -22.48
C LEU A 294 -22.42 16.40 -23.49
N PRO A 295 -22.06 17.65 -23.17
CA PRO A 295 -21.15 18.46 -23.98
C PRO A 295 -19.72 17.98 -23.79
N VAL A 296 -19.04 17.61 -24.86
CA VAL A 296 -17.65 17.14 -24.86
C VAL A 296 -16.81 18.04 -25.77
N PRO A 297 -15.85 18.82 -25.21
CA PRO A 297 -14.91 19.57 -26.01
C PRO A 297 -13.91 18.63 -26.68
N LEU A 298 -13.75 18.75 -27.99
CA LEU A 298 -12.82 17.90 -28.76
C LEU A 298 -11.42 18.51 -28.79
N VAL A 299 -10.41 17.64 -28.86
CA VAL A 299 -9.01 18.08 -29.01
C VAL A 299 -8.82 18.66 -30.42
N GLY A 300 -8.24 19.88 -30.49
CA GLY A 300 -7.93 20.54 -31.75
C GLY A 300 -9.07 21.39 -32.35
N GLU A 301 -10.21 21.45 -31.70
CA GLU A 301 -11.31 22.36 -32.06
C GLU A 301 -11.28 23.63 -31.20
N GLU A 302 -11.95 24.69 -31.67
CA GLU A 302 -12.08 25.94 -30.91
C GLU A 302 -12.80 25.72 -29.59
N GLU A 303 -12.44 26.49 -28.54
CA GLU A 303 -12.93 26.32 -27.17
C GLU A 303 -14.47 26.33 -27.00
N HIS A 304 -15.21 26.72 -28.04
CA HIS A 304 -16.67 26.79 -28.03
C HIS A 304 -17.36 25.69 -28.85
N HIS A 305 -16.62 24.78 -29.48
CA HIS A 305 -17.18 23.65 -30.20
C HIS A 305 -17.26 22.41 -29.31
N PHE A 306 -18.47 22.03 -28.97
CA PHE A 306 -18.76 20.83 -28.16
C PHE A 306 -19.48 19.79 -29.00
N ALA A 307 -18.93 18.59 -29.10
CA ALA A 307 -19.68 17.44 -29.54
C ALA A 307 -20.72 17.07 -28.44
N LYS A 308 -21.90 16.64 -28.89
CA LYS A 308 -22.93 16.11 -27.97
C LYS A 308 -22.88 14.59 -28.03
N VAL A 309 -22.55 13.96 -26.89
CA VAL A 309 -22.54 12.50 -26.77
C VAL A 309 -23.53 12.05 -25.70
N PRO A 310 -24.26 10.95 -25.91
CA PRO A 310 -25.14 10.43 -24.87
C PRO A 310 -24.29 9.91 -23.67
N ARG A 311 -24.81 10.04 -22.45
CA ARG A 311 -24.17 9.53 -21.23
C ARG A 311 -23.87 8.04 -21.31
N SER A 312 -24.72 7.27 -21.98
CA SER A 312 -24.52 5.84 -22.26
C SER A 312 -23.15 5.55 -22.88
N MET A 313 -22.63 6.44 -23.73
CA MET A 313 -21.31 6.29 -24.33
C MET A 313 -20.21 6.32 -23.25
N VAL A 314 -20.30 7.24 -22.28
CA VAL A 314 -19.35 7.29 -21.14
C VAL A 314 -19.45 6.04 -20.27
N VAL A 315 -20.67 5.58 -19.96
CA VAL A 315 -20.92 4.35 -19.21
C VAL A 315 -20.34 3.13 -19.92
N ASN A 316 -20.54 3.04 -21.24
CA ASN A 316 -20.03 1.93 -22.07
C ASN A 316 -18.50 1.92 -22.21
N ILE A 317 -17.82 3.05 -21.96
CA ILE A 317 -16.36 3.10 -21.89
C ILE A 317 -15.88 2.64 -20.50
N ILE A 318 -16.55 3.07 -19.43
CA ILE A 318 -16.16 2.79 -18.04
C ILE A 318 -16.36 1.31 -17.70
N LYS A 319 -17.51 0.76 -18.04
CA LYS A 319 -17.92 -0.59 -17.64
C LYS A 319 -16.91 -1.68 -18.03
N PRO A 320 -16.44 -1.81 -19.29
CA PRO A 320 -15.45 -2.84 -19.65
C PRO A 320 -14.13 -2.69 -18.92
N ARG A 321 -13.69 -1.45 -18.61
CA ARG A 321 -12.48 -1.22 -17.86
C ARG A 321 -12.60 -1.70 -16.42
N LEU A 322 -13.74 -1.52 -15.79
CA LEU A 322 -13.99 -2.04 -14.44
C LEU A 322 -14.13 -3.57 -14.45
N GLU A 323 -14.80 -4.15 -15.46
CA GLU A 323 -14.87 -5.61 -15.64
C GLU A 323 -13.50 -6.26 -15.85
N GLU A 324 -12.55 -5.56 -16.49
CA GLU A 324 -11.15 -6.01 -16.61
C GLU A 324 -10.38 -5.91 -15.28
N THR A 325 -10.75 -4.95 -14.43
CA THR A 325 -10.06 -4.70 -13.15
C THR A 325 -10.47 -5.70 -12.08
N PHE A 326 -11.73 -6.14 -12.08
CA PHE A 326 -12.32 -7.07 -11.13
C PHE A 326 -12.54 -8.48 -11.71
#